data_8b5b9929961d8b00e575cf59c6c151f6
#
_entry.id   8b5b9929961d8b00e575cf59c6c151f6
#
_cell.length_a   1.000
_cell.length_b   1.000
_cell.length_c   1.000
_cell.angle_alpha   90.00
_cell.angle_beta   90.00
_cell.angle_gamma   90.00
#
_symmetry.space_group_name_H-M   'P 1'
#
loop_
_entity.id
_entity.type
_entity.pdbx_description
1 polymer ?
#
loop_
_entity_poly.entity_id
_entity_poly.type
_entity_poly.pdbx_seq_one_letter_code
_entity_poly.pdbx_strand_id
1 'polypeptide(L)'
;MDYPLNVDVHCTDGRCGRSTHLIFNPVTEHVSHLVVLEKMPPGEERLVSTKLVASTVAEVIVLSCTLEEFAKLEPFVQTDFIYGDLPQHASDPTLTMLWPYVVPVKRIVDPKIRRIPPGELAVHRGMRVKATNGWVGRVDEFIIGQIGGNITHLALREGHPWKEKDVTIPLSYIDRIEEKGVFLNIDKECIASLPSVLVKRRWP
;
A
#
# COMPACT_ATOMS: atom_id res chain seq x y z
N MET A 1 -11.38 -9.49 12.82
CA MET A 1 -11.74 -9.32 11.40
C MET A 1 -10.45 -9.39 10.61
N ASP A 2 -10.42 -10.17 9.55
CA ASP A 2 -9.25 -10.25 8.67
C ASP A 2 -9.36 -9.22 7.56
N TYR A 3 -8.23 -8.62 7.16
CA TYR A 3 -8.19 -7.64 6.08
C TYR A 3 -7.31 -8.17 4.95
N PRO A 4 -7.85 -9.05 4.09
CA PRO A 4 -7.07 -9.62 2.99
C PRO A 4 -6.70 -8.55 1.97
N LEU A 5 -5.48 -8.68 1.42
CA LEU A 5 -5.00 -7.83 0.35
C LEU A 5 -5.33 -8.43 -1.02
N ASN A 6 -5.50 -7.55 -1.99
CA ASN A 6 -5.74 -7.91 -3.38
C ASN A 6 -7.06 -8.66 -3.63
N VAL A 7 -8.06 -8.39 -2.79
CA VAL A 7 -9.42 -8.94 -2.89
C VAL A 7 -10.43 -7.87 -3.31
N ASP A 8 -11.58 -8.33 -3.76
CA ASP A 8 -12.67 -7.44 -4.17
C ASP A 8 -13.29 -6.76 -2.95
N VAL A 9 -13.61 -5.48 -3.12
CA VAL A 9 -14.28 -4.65 -2.10
C VAL A 9 -15.64 -4.24 -2.63
N HIS A 10 -16.67 -4.47 -1.82
CA HIS A 10 -18.05 -4.17 -2.13
C HIS A 10 -18.61 -3.12 -1.17
N CYS A 11 -19.31 -2.16 -1.70
CA CYS A 11 -20.21 -1.28 -0.97
C CYS A 11 -21.58 -1.93 -0.83
N THR A 12 -22.52 -1.28 -0.15
CA THR A 12 -23.90 -1.80 0.05
C THR A 12 -24.67 -1.96 -1.25
N ASP A 13 -24.32 -1.17 -2.27
CA ASP A 13 -24.99 -1.06 -3.57
C ASP A 13 -24.17 -1.61 -4.75
N GLY A 14 -22.98 -2.15 -4.51
CA GLY A 14 -22.19 -2.77 -5.57
C GLY A 14 -20.70 -2.86 -5.29
N ARG A 15 -19.96 -3.42 -6.26
CA ARG A 15 -18.51 -3.54 -6.19
C ARG A 15 -17.86 -2.17 -6.42
N CYS A 16 -17.09 -1.68 -5.43
CA CYS A 16 -16.38 -0.41 -5.51
C CYS A 16 -14.93 -0.53 -6.00
N GLY A 17 -14.24 -1.64 -5.70
CA GLY A 17 -12.85 -1.73 -6.10
C GLY A 17 -12.14 -2.98 -5.62
N ARG A 18 -10.82 -2.85 -5.39
CA ARG A 18 -9.94 -3.89 -4.89
C ARG A 18 -9.00 -3.35 -3.82
N SER A 19 -8.79 -4.10 -2.74
CA SER A 19 -7.86 -3.74 -1.67
C SER A 19 -6.41 -3.82 -2.16
N THR A 20 -5.60 -2.76 -1.93
CA THR A 20 -4.19 -2.68 -2.38
C THR A 20 -3.21 -2.60 -1.24
N HIS A 21 -3.50 -1.78 -0.23
CA HIS A 21 -2.62 -1.55 0.91
C HIS A 21 -3.39 -1.67 2.22
N LEU A 22 -2.67 -2.00 3.29
CA LEU A 22 -3.11 -1.83 4.68
C LEU A 22 -2.30 -0.71 5.30
N ILE A 23 -2.97 0.11 6.08
CA ILE A 23 -2.34 1.14 6.90
C ILE A 23 -2.54 0.75 8.35
N PHE A 24 -1.45 0.62 9.06
CA PHE A 24 -1.47 0.20 10.44
C PHE A 24 -0.56 1.08 11.31
N ASN A 25 -0.91 1.15 12.58
CA ASN A 25 -0.11 1.81 13.58
C ASN A 25 0.83 0.80 14.23
N PRO A 26 2.17 0.96 14.13
CA PRO A 26 3.13 0.00 14.65
C PRO A 26 3.17 -0.02 16.19
N VAL A 27 2.72 1.05 16.85
CA VAL A 27 2.70 1.14 18.32
C VAL A 27 1.51 0.40 18.91
N THR A 28 0.34 0.54 18.29
CA THR A 28 -0.90 -0.11 18.75
C THR A 28 -1.15 -1.45 18.05
N GLU A 29 -0.38 -1.77 17.02
CA GLU A 29 -0.50 -2.98 16.19
C GLU A 29 -1.89 -3.12 15.52
N HIS A 30 -2.64 -2.02 15.42
CA HIS A 30 -3.98 -2.00 14.81
C HIS A 30 -3.93 -1.52 13.37
N VAL A 31 -4.73 -2.18 12.52
CA VAL A 31 -5.06 -1.67 11.17
C VAL A 31 -6.05 -0.53 11.33
N SER A 32 -5.66 0.64 10.87
CA SER A 32 -6.50 1.85 10.92
C SER A 32 -7.31 2.03 9.64
N HIS A 33 -6.68 1.79 8.50
CA HIS A 33 -7.28 2.00 7.19
C HIS A 33 -6.91 0.90 6.17
N LEU A 34 -7.77 0.75 5.20
CA LEU A 34 -7.55 0.02 3.96
C LEU A 34 -7.36 1.01 2.83
N VAL A 35 -6.53 0.69 1.86
CA VAL A 35 -6.50 1.41 0.59
C VAL A 35 -7.20 0.58 -0.46
N VAL A 36 -8.18 1.17 -1.11
CA VAL A 36 -8.99 0.51 -2.13
C VAL A 36 -8.82 1.25 -3.46
N LEU A 37 -8.34 0.52 -4.46
CA LEU A 37 -8.28 0.99 -5.83
C LEU A 37 -9.67 0.91 -6.45
N GLU A 38 -10.20 2.04 -6.91
CA GLU A 38 -11.50 2.12 -7.57
C GLU A 38 -11.57 1.24 -8.82
N LYS A 39 -12.74 0.63 -9.04
CA LYS A 39 -13.00 -0.15 -10.26
C LYS A 39 -13.17 0.73 -11.50
N MET A 40 -13.71 1.94 -11.33
CA MET A 40 -14.00 2.84 -12.47
C MET A 40 -12.77 3.67 -12.86
N PRO A 41 -12.45 3.80 -14.14
CA PRO A 41 -11.42 4.72 -14.61
C PRO A 41 -11.75 6.18 -14.21
N PRO A 42 -10.76 6.99 -13.81
CA PRO A 42 -9.30 6.76 -13.88
C PRO A 42 -8.70 5.85 -12.81
N GLY A 43 -9.48 5.28 -11.89
CA GLY A 43 -9.03 4.35 -10.87
C GLY A 43 -8.18 5.05 -9.80
N GLU A 44 -8.82 5.82 -8.94
CA GLU A 44 -8.15 6.44 -7.80
C GLU A 44 -8.04 5.46 -6.63
N GLU A 45 -6.97 5.58 -5.85
CA GLU A 45 -6.83 4.87 -4.60
C GLU A 45 -7.46 5.69 -3.48
N ARG A 46 -8.43 5.08 -2.76
CA ARG A 46 -9.17 5.70 -1.66
C ARG A 46 -8.74 5.15 -0.32
N LEU A 47 -8.64 6.02 0.67
CA LEU A 47 -8.36 5.67 2.05
C LEU A 47 -9.66 5.33 2.77
N VAL A 48 -9.83 4.07 3.16
CA VAL A 48 -11.05 3.55 3.78
C VAL A 48 -10.77 3.21 5.24
N SER A 49 -11.40 3.89 6.18
CA SER A 49 -11.29 3.55 7.61
C SER A 49 -11.84 2.14 7.87
N THR A 50 -11.15 1.35 8.72
CA THR A 50 -11.61 0.02 9.14
C THR A 50 -12.97 0.04 9.81
N LYS A 51 -13.41 1.20 10.34
CA LYS A 51 -14.76 1.39 10.92
C LYS A 51 -15.87 1.24 9.87
N LEU A 52 -15.57 1.45 8.60
CA LEU A 52 -16.51 1.26 7.49
C LEU A 52 -16.60 -0.18 7.01
N VAL A 53 -15.75 -1.08 7.52
CA VAL A 53 -15.82 -2.50 7.17
C VAL A 53 -16.93 -3.17 7.98
N ALA A 54 -17.98 -3.59 7.29
CA ALA A 54 -19.11 -4.29 7.89
C ALA A 54 -18.80 -5.77 8.11
N SER A 55 -18.16 -6.41 7.13
CA SER A 55 -17.76 -7.82 7.21
C SER A 55 -16.64 -8.14 6.23
N THR A 56 -15.95 -9.23 6.54
CA THR A 56 -14.96 -9.82 5.62
C THR A 56 -15.31 -11.28 5.44
N VAL A 57 -15.65 -11.66 4.23
CA VAL A 57 -16.01 -13.03 3.88
C VAL A 57 -15.01 -13.53 2.86
N ALA A 58 -14.20 -14.50 3.27
CA ALA A 58 -13.22 -15.25 2.47
C ALA A 58 -12.34 -14.42 1.50
N GLU A 59 -12.95 -13.77 0.50
CA GLU A 59 -12.24 -13.08 -0.59
C GLU A 59 -12.90 -11.74 -0.94
N VAL A 60 -13.80 -11.28 -0.09
CA VAL A 60 -14.55 -10.04 -0.30
C VAL A 60 -14.60 -9.25 0.99
N ILE A 61 -14.26 -7.99 0.92
CA ILE A 61 -14.47 -7.03 2.00
C ILE A 61 -15.77 -6.28 1.68
N VAL A 62 -16.68 -6.26 2.64
CA VAL A 62 -17.95 -5.53 2.51
C VAL A 62 -17.90 -4.28 3.39
N LEU A 63 -18.14 -3.14 2.75
CA LEU A 63 -18.23 -1.83 3.41
C LEU A 63 -19.67 -1.49 3.76
N SER A 64 -19.85 -0.71 4.80
CA SER A 64 -21.15 -0.20 5.25
C SER A 64 -21.63 1.07 4.52
N CYS A 65 -20.81 1.59 3.59
CA CYS A 65 -21.11 2.78 2.80
C CYS A 65 -21.63 2.45 1.39
N THR A 66 -22.25 3.42 0.73
CA THR A 66 -22.64 3.36 -0.68
C THR A 66 -21.47 3.71 -1.60
N LEU A 67 -21.60 3.42 -2.91
CA LEU A 67 -20.60 3.81 -3.92
C LEU A 67 -20.40 5.34 -3.98
N GLU A 68 -21.48 6.10 -3.79
CA GLU A 68 -21.40 7.56 -3.76
C GLU A 68 -20.63 8.09 -2.55
N GLU A 69 -20.83 7.50 -1.38
CA GLU A 69 -20.08 7.83 -0.16
C GLU A 69 -18.61 7.40 -0.29
N PHE A 70 -18.37 6.23 -0.86
CA PHE A 70 -17.03 5.73 -1.13
C PHE A 70 -16.24 6.69 -2.06
N ALA A 71 -16.86 7.20 -3.12
CA ALA A 71 -16.24 8.16 -4.04
C ALA A 71 -15.87 9.50 -3.39
N LYS A 72 -16.48 9.83 -2.25
CA LYS A 72 -16.18 11.06 -1.47
C LYS A 72 -15.06 10.86 -0.45
N LEU A 73 -14.59 9.62 -0.24
CA LEU A 73 -13.49 9.34 0.69
C LEU A 73 -12.19 10.00 0.21
N GLU A 74 -11.29 10.23 1.15
CA GLU A 74 -10.00 10.86 0.86
C GLU A 74 -9.16 10.02 -0.12
N PRO A 75 -8.55 10.63 -1.14
CA PRO A 75 -7.63 9.93 -2.01
C PRO A 75 -6.36 9.57 -1.23
N PHE A 76 -5.86 8.34 -1.42
CA PHE A 76 -4.62 7.89 -0.81
C PHE A 76 -3.39 8.54 -1.44
N VAL A 77 -3.43 8.77 -2.75
CA VAL A 77 -2.39 9.48 -3.49
C VAL A 77 -2.91 10.86 -3.89
N GLN A 78 -2.27 11.89 -3.39
CA GLN A 78 -2.53 13.25 -3.83
C GLN A 78 -1.52 13.63 -4.90
N THR A 79 -2.04 14.01 -6.05
CA THR A 79 -1.24 14.60 -7.14
C THR A 79 -1.25 16.11 -6.97
N ASP A 80 -0.18 16.68 -6.43
CA ASP A 80 -0.04 18.13 -6.34
C ASP A 80 0.65 18.64 -7.61
N PHE A 81 -0.08 19.45 -8.40
CA PHE A 81 0.49 20.12 -9.56
C PHE A 81 1.29 21.33 -9.08
N ILE A 82 2.59 21.22 -9.09
CA ILE A 82 3.47 22.36 -8.83
C ILE A 82 3.63 23.11 -10.14
N TYR A 83 3.03 24.28 -10.22
CA TYR A 83 3.29 25.24 -11.29
C TYR A 83 4.66 25.86 -11.03
N GLY A 84 5.71 25.35 -11.65
CA GLY A 84 7.01 26.01 -11.66
C GLY A 84 6.97 27.17 -12.63
N ASP A 85 7.18 28.39 -12.17
CA ASP A 85 7.50 29.49 -13.04
C ASP A 85 8.85 29.17 -13.68
N LEU A 86 8.82 28.89 -14.98
CA LEU A 86 10.06 28.81 -15.76
C LEU A 86 10.69 30.19 -15.73
N PRO A 87 12.00 30.30 -15.40
CA PRO A 87 12.69 31.56 -15.52
C PRO A 87 12.52 32.07 -16.95
N GLN A 88 11.93 33.25 -17.09
CA GLN A 88 11.82 33.93 -18.35
C GLN A 88 13.24 34.32 -18.81
N HIS A 89 13.93 33.44 -19.49
CA HIS A 89 15.06 33.79 -20.31
C HIS A 89 14.56 34.37 -21.65
N ALA A 90 13.79 35.43 -21.55
CA ALA A 90 13.36 36.22 -22.70
C ALA A 90 13.91 37.61 -22.58
N SER A 91 15.24 37.73 -22.59
CA SER A 91 15.89 39.03 -22.71
C SER A 91 16.79 39.14 -23.95
N ASP A 92 16.73 38.15 -24.84
CA ASP A 92 17.45 38.23 -26.11
C ASP A 92 16.50 38.51 -27.27
N PRO A 93 16.43 39.76 -27.79
CA PRO A 93 15.52 40.14 -28.88
C PRO A 93 15.81 39.39 -30.20
N THR A 94 16.94 38.74 -30.32
CA THR A 94 17.34 38.00 -31.52
C THR A 94 16.71 36.62 -31.62
N LEU A 95 16.30 36.02 -30.52
CA LEU A 95 15.64 34.72 -30.51
C LEU A 95 14.14 34.79 -30.81
N THR A 96 13.53 35.97 -30.70
CA THR A 96 12.10 36.18 -30.97
C THR A 96 11.73 36.15 -32.45
N MET A 97 12.71 36.31 -33.34
CA MET A 97 12.44 36.34 -34.79
C MET A 97 12.45 34.95 -35.46
N LEU A 98 12.98 33.94 -34.82
CA LEU A 98 13.17 32.61 -35.43
C LEU A 98 12.14 31.53 -34.99
N TRP A 99 11.31 31.80 -33.95
CA TRP A 99 10.35 30.80 -33.48
C TRP A 99 9.05 31.41 -32.92
N PRO A 100 7.98 31.49 -33.74
CA PRO A 100 6.71 32.07 -33.31
C PRO A 100 5.93 31.14 -32.33
N TYR A 101 6.43 29.99 -31.96
CA TYR A 101 5.76 29.05 -31.06
C TYR A 101 6.66 28.63 -29.90
N VAL A 102 7.00 29.54 -29.01
CA VAL A 102 7.44 29.15 -27.68
C VAL A 102 6.17 28.83 -26.88
N VAL A 103 5.71 27.59 -26.99
CA VAL A 103 4.72 27.07 -26.07
C VAL A 103 5.39 26.99 -24.70
N PRO A 104 4.93 27.69 -23.65
CA PRO A 104 5.45 27.50 -22.33
C PRO A 104 5.19 26.04 -21.91
N VAL A 105 6.20 25.20 -21.97
CA VAL A 105 6.12 23.83 -21.47
C VAL A 105 6.02 23.93 -19.95
N LYS A 106 4.79 23.94 -19.43
CA LYS A 106 4.54 23.74 -18.02
C LYS A 106 5.07 22.35 -17.67
N ARG A 107 6.24 22.29 -17.09
CA ARG A 107 6.77 21.04 -16.56
C ARG A 107 5.94 20.73 -15.32
N ILE A 108 4.95 19.89 -15.47
CA ILE A 108 4.20 19.34 -14.36
C ILE A 108 5.13 18.37 -13.67
N VAL A 109 5.68 18.77 -12.53
CA VAL A 109 6.32 17.85 -11.59
C VAL A 109 5.18 17.28 -10.74
N ASP A 110 4.92 16.00 -10.89
CA ASP A 110 3.89 15.28 -10.16
C ASP A 110 4.52 14.51 -8.99
N PRO A 111 4.69 15.12 -7.82
CA PRO A 111 5.08 14.39 -6.63
C PRO A 111 3.83 13.64 -6.13
N LYS A 112 3.78 12.34 -6.37
CA LYS A 112 2.77 11.47 -5.77
C LYS A 112 2.98 11.41 -4.26
N ILE A 113 2.28 12.23 -3.52
CA ILE A 113 2.31 12.25 -2.06
C ILE A 113 1.28 11.23 -1.57
N ARG A 114 1.74 10.20 -0.87
CA ARG A 114 0.86 9.25 -0.18
C ARG A 114 0.35 9.86 1.12
N ARG A 115 -0.96 9.89 1.30
CA ARG A 115 -1.60 10.33 2.54
C ARG A 115 -1.62 9.19 3.55
N ILE A 116 -0.53 9.06 4.30
CA ILE A 116 -0.44 8.14 5.42
C ILE A 116 -0.63 8.95 6.70
N PRO A 117 -1.57 8.59 7.59
CA PRO A 117 -1.72 9.27 8.87
C PRO A 117 -0.41 9.30 9.66
N PRO A 118 -0.12 10.38 10.40
CA PRO A 118 1.12 10.51 11.16
C PRO A 118 1.34 9.34 12.12
N GLY A 119 2.51 8.74 12.08
CA GLY A 119 2.88 7.59 12.91
C GLY A 119 2.35 6.24 12.43
N GLU A 120 1.69 6.19 11.28
CA GLU A 120 1.21 4.96 10.66
C GLU A 120 2.08 4.56 9.46
N LEU A 121 1.98 3.30 9.07
CA LEU A 121 2.79 2.69 8.02
C LEU A 121 1.89 2.02 6.99
N ALA A 122 2.20 2.24 5.70
CA ALA A 122 1.49 1.59 4.59
C ALA A 122 2.28 0.39 4.09
N VAL A 123 1.67 -0.78 4.07
CA VAL A 123 2.26 -2.01 3.56
C VAL A 123 1.37 -2.63 2.50
N HIS A 124 1.98 -3.13 1.44
CA HIS A 124 1.27 -3.81 0.36
C HIS A 124 1.88 -5.17 0.05
N ARG A 125 1.09 -6.03 -0.55
CA ARG A 125 1.55 -7.33 -1.05
C ARG A 125 2.67 -7.15 -2.08
N GLY A 126 3.70 -8.00 -2.01
CA GLY A 126 4.84 -7.93 -2.92
C GLY A 126 5.94 -6.96 -2.50
N MET A 127 5.76 -6.19 -1.40
CA MET A 127 6.79 -5.34 -0.83
C MET A 127 8.01 -6.18 -0.43
N ARG A 128 9.21 -5.71 -0.74
CA ARG A 128 10.46 -6.44 -0.43
C ARG A 128 10.73 -6.46 1.07
N VAL A 129 11.27 -7.57 1.55
CA VAL A 129 11.66 -7.72 2.95
C VAL A 129 13.16 -7.96 3.07
N LYS A 130 13.82 -7.19 3.92
CA LYS A 130 15.26 -7.22 4.15
C LYS A 130 15.55 -7.55 5.61
N ALA A 131 16.31 -8.65 5.84
CA ALA A 131 16.94 -8.96 7.11
C ALA A 131 18.22 -8.13 7.29
N THR A 132 18.85 -8.20 8.46
CA THR A 132 20.10 -7.48 8.75
C THR A 132 21.23 -7.84 7.79
N ASN A 133 21.28 -9.09 7.32
CA ASN A 133 22.31 -9.63 6.42
C ASN A 133 21.86 -9.82 4.96
N GLY A 134 20.73 -9.21 4.53
CA GLY A 134 20.33 -9.17 3.13
C GLY A 134 18.85 -9.38 2.87
N TRP A 135 18.46 -9.41 1.60
CA TRP A 135 17.09 -9.62 1.17
C TRP A 135 16.61 -11.05 1.43
N VAL A 136 15.38 -11.21 1.93
CA VAL A 136 14.78 -12.50 2.30
C VAL A 136 13.69 -12.89 1.33
N GLY A 137 12.78 -11.98 1.01
CA GLY A 137 11.64 -12.29 0.18
C GLY A 137 10.71 -11.10 -0.02
N ARG A 138 9.43 -11.40 -0.14
CA ARG A 138 8.37 -10.40 -0.31
C ARG A 138 7.22 -10.64 0.65
N VAL A 139 6.54 -9.57 1.04
CA VAL A 139 5.28 -9.63 1.79
C VAL A 139 4.24 -10.36 0.95
N ASP A 140 3.63 -11.38 1.51
CA ASP A 140 2.51 -12.10 0.89
C ASP A 140 1.19 -11.72 1.56
N GLU A 141 1.07 -11.92 2.89
CA GLU A 141 -0.14 -11.61 3.65
C GLU A 141 0.19 -11.11 5.05
N PHE A 142 -0.83 -10.56 5.72
CA PHE A 142 -0.79 -10.22 7.15
C PHE A 142 -1.65 -11.18 7.92
N ILE A 143 -1.13 -11.67 9.04
CA ILE A 143 -1.88 -12.51 9.96
C ILE A 143 -2.42 -11.63 11.08
N ILE A 144 -3.74 -11.62 11.21
CA ILE A 144 -4.46 -10.85 12.20
C ILE A 144 -4.88 -11.78 13.33
N GLY A 145 -4.60 -11.38 14.56
CA GLY A 145 -4.99 -12.12 15.74
C GLY A 145 -6.51 -12.22 15.87
N GLN A 146 -7.02 -13.38 16.29
CA GLN A 146 -8.45 -13.63 16.45
C GLN A 146 -9.11 -12.74 17.50
N ILE A 147 -8.33 -12.21 18.44
CA ILE A 147 -8.81 -11.33 19.52
C ILE A 147 -8.28 -9.93 19.26
N GLY A 148 -9.17 -8.95 19.04
CA GLY A 148 -8.83 -7.54 18.96
C GLY A 148 -8.51 -7.01 17.56
N GLY A 149 -8.37 -7.86 16.54
CA GLY A 149 -8.10 -7.40 15.16
C GLY A 149 -6.70 -6.82 14.93
N ASN A 150 -5.74 -7.12 15.82
CA ASN A 150 -4.36 -6.67 15.69
C ASN A 150 -3.60 -7.53 14.70
N ILE A 151 -2.74 -6.91 13.90
CA ILE A 151 -1.77 -7.65 13.09
C ILE A 151 -0.76 -8.27 14.07
N THR A 152 -0.59 -9.57 13.99
CA THR A 152 0.39 -10.29 14.85
C THR A 152 1.63 -10.70 14.10
N HIS A 153 1.49 -11.05 12.83
CA HIS A 153 2.59 -11.56 12.02
C HIS A 153 2.48 -11.06 10.57
N LEU A 154 3.63 -11.03 9.93
CA LEU A 154 3.80 -10.82 8.51
C LEU A 154 4.12 -12.17 7.85
N ALA A 155 3.32 -12.60 6.89
CA ALA A 155 3.64 -13.77 6.07
C ALA A 155 4.56 -13.37 4.92
N LEU A 156 5.70 -14.05 4.82
CA LEU A 156 6.68 -13.86 3.75
C LEU A 156 6.62 -15.01 2.78
N ARG A 157 6.73 -14.66 1.49
CA ARG A 157 7.11 -15.60 0.46
C ARG A 157 8.63 -15.52 0.26
N GLU A 158 9.35 -16.56 0.60
CA GLU A 158 10.79 -16.65 0.38
C GLU A 158 11.07 -16.81 -1.13
N GLY A 159 11.91 -15.90 -1.66
CA GLY A 159 12.09 -15.71 -3.10
C GLY A 159 13.04 -16.70 -3.79
N HIS A 160 13.14 -17.96 -3.39
CA HIS A 160 13.89 -18.97 -4.13
C HIS A 160 12.95 -19.93 -4.89
N PRO A 161 13.13 -20.12 -6.21
CA PRO A 161 12.22 -20.92 -7.03
C PRO A 161 12.16 -22.43 -6.67
N TRP A 162 13.01 -22.89 -5.76
CA TRP A 162 13.12 -24.31 -5.40
C TRP A 162 12.61 -24.68 -3.99
N LYS A 163 12.32 -23.70 -3.14
CA LYS A 163 11.73 -23.91 -1.80
C LYS A 163 10.85 -22.72 -1.46
N GLU A 164 9.61 -22.75 -1.89
CA GLU A 164 8.59 -21.84 -1.39
C GLU A 164 8.21 -22.26 0.03
N LYS A 165 8.83 -21.65 1.03
CA LYS A 165 8.38 -21.71 2.41
C LYS A 165 7.67 -20.39 2.72
N ASP A 166 6.43 -20.50 3.17
CA ASP A 166 5.75 -19.40 3.78
C ASP A 166 6.25 -19.29 5.23
N VAL A 167 6.98 -18.24 5.53
CA VAL A 167 7.50 -17.98 6.88
C VAL A 167 6.69 -16.85 7.48
N THR A 168 6.25 -17.02 8.72
CA THR A 168 5.56 -15.97 9.47
C THR A 168 6.52 -15.25 10.39
N ILE A 169 6.60 -13.94 10.25
CA ILE A 169 7.46 -13.07 11.05
C ILE A 169 6.59 -12.27 12.01
N PRO A 170 6.77 -12.37 13.33
CA PRO A 170 6.15 -11.50 14.31
C PRO A 170 6.48 -10.02 14.02
N LEU A 171 5.53 -9.12 14.25
CA LEU A 171 5.75 -7.68 14.05
C LEU A 171 6.88 -7.11 14.90
N SER A 172 7.18 -7.70 16.07
CA SER A 172 8.29 -7.30 16.94
C SER A 172 9.66 -7.39 16.27
N TYR A 173 9.78 -8.15 15.19
CA TYR A 173 11.00 -8.24 14.39
C TYR A 173 11.09 -7.22 13.27
N ILE A 174 10.08 -6.40 13.09
CA ILE A 174 10.12 -5.29 12.13
C ILE A 174 10.81 -4.10 12.80
N ASP A 175 11.95 -3.68 12.25
CA ASP A 175 12.67 -2.49 12.67
C ASP A 175 12.00 -1.22 12.11
N ARG A 176 11.77 -1.21 10.80
CA ARG A 176 11.12 -0.09 10.11
C ARG A 176 10.52 -0.53 8.76
N ILE A 177 9.58 0.26 8.31
CA ILE A 177 8.96 0.12 6.99
C ILE A 177 9.20 1.42 6.23
N GLU A 178 9.74 1.28 5.03
CA GLU A 178 10.01 2.38 4.12
C GLU A 178 9.31 2.08 2.77
N GLU A 179 9.23 3.08 1.91
CA GLU A 179 8.68 2.89 0.56
C GLU A 179 9.39 1.77 -0.24
N LYS A 180 10.65 1.53 0.06
CA LYS A 180 11.50 0.51 -0.61
C LYS A 180 11.30 -0.90 -0.07
N GLY A 181 10.71 -1.07 1.13
CA GLY A 181 10.51 -2.36 1.75
C GLY A 181 10.38 -2.35 3.26
N VAL A 182 10.18 -3.55 3.79
CA VAL A 182 10.16 -3.86 5.21
C VAL A 182 11.56 -4.27 5.65
N PHE A 183 12.07 -3.65 6.71
CA PHE A 183 13.39 -3.94 7.28
C PHE A 183 13.21 -4.64 8.62
N LEU A 184 13.92 -5.76 8.79
CA LEU A 184 13.86 -6.59 9.99
C LEU A 184 15.10 -6.36 10.85
N ASN A 185 14.95 -6.54 12.17
CA ASN A 185 16.03 -6.50 13.15
C ASN A 185 16.69 -7.86 13.39
N ILE A 186 16.35 -8.89 12.61
CA ILE A 186 16.88 -10.26 12.68
C ILE A 186 17.60 -10.63 11.38
N ASP A 187 18.42 -11.66 11.42
CA ASP A 187 19.15 -12.22 10.27
C ASP A 187 18.36 -13.36 9.58
N LYS A 188 18.91 -13.85 8.46
CA LYS A 188 18.29 -14.92 7.67
C LYS A 188 18.26 -16.26 8.41
N GLU A 189 19.27 -16.54 9.22
CA GLU A 189 19.34 -17.77 9.99
C GLU A 189 18.24 -17.82 11.04
N CYS A 190 17.99 -16.70 11.70
CA CYS A 190 16.89 -16.56 12.64
C CYS A 190 15.54 -16.74 11.94
N ILE A 191 15.35 -16.12 10.76
CA ILE A 191 14.14 -16.28 9.96
C ILE A 191 13.91 -17.73 9.56
N ALA A 192 14.97 -18.45 9.14
CA ALA A 192 14.87 -19.85 8.74
C ALA A 192 14.47 -20.79 9.91
N SER A 193 14.71 -20.38 11.16
CA SER A 193 14.30 -21.10 12.37
C SER A 193 12.87 -20.82 12.81
N LEU A 194 12.23 -19.77 12.27
CA LEU A 194 10.85 -19.44 12.61
C LEU A 194 9.87 -20.50 12.09
N PRO A 195 8.76 -20.72 12.79
CA PRO A 195 7.77 -21.69 12.37
C PRO A 195 7.16 -21.31 11.02
N SER A 196 7.16 -22.25 10.10
CA SER A 196 6.43 -22.12 8.86
C SER A 196 4.94 -22.39 9.16
N VAL A 197 4.10 -21.40 9.02
CA VAL A 197 2.66 -21.59 9.04
C VAL A 197 2.21 -21.86 7.61
N LEU A 198 1.52 -22.99 7.43
CA LEU A 198 0.82 -23.25 6.16
C LEU A 198 -0.26 -22.16 5.99
N VAL A 199 0.08 -21.10 5.30
CA VAL A 199 -0.92 -20.17 4.82
C VAL A 199 -1.78 -20.96 3.82
N LYS A 200 -3.03 -21.24 4.20
CA LYS A 200 -3.96 -21.90 3.30
C LYS A 200 -4.26 -20.90 2.17
N ARG A 201 -3.43 -20.98 1.12
CA ARG A 201 -3.70 -20.27 -0.12
C ARG A 201 -5.01 -20.80 -0.69
N ARG A 202 -5.98 -19.93 -0.84
CA ARG A 202 -7.25 -20.24 -1.50
C ARG A 202 -7.17 -20.02 -3.03
N TRP A 203 -5.96 -19.79 -3.56
CA TRP A 203 -5.73 -19.62 -5.00
C TRP A 203 -4.71 -20.62 -5.53
N PRO A 204 -5.00 -21.22 -6.72
CA PRO A 204 -4.01 -22.00 -7.44
C PRO A 204 -2.88 -21.12 -7.98
#